data_2ae788620b86c69f30b6f601e4f14ae4
#
_entry.id   2ae788620b86c69f30b6f601e4f14ae4
#
_cell.length_a   1.000
_cell.length_b   1.000
_cell.length_c   1.000
_cell.angle_alpha   90.00
_cell.angle_beta   90.00
_cell.angle_gamma   90.00
#
_symmetry.space_group_name_H-M   'P 1'
#
loop_
_entity.id
_entity.type
_entity.pdbx_description
1 polymer ?
#
loop_
_entity_poly.entity_id
_entity_poly.type
_entity_poly.pdbx_seq_one_letter_code
_entity_poly.pdbx_strand_id
1 'polypeptide(L)'
;MKKVLVIGSTVVDVVVNLVDHLPKTGEDVHIRSQHMSLGGCAYNVSDSIRHFQVPYILFSPVGTGVYGNFVREELHIRGISSPIPTPERENGCCYCFVEDTGERSFISYHGAEYLFEKEWFSLIPLEEIDSVYICGLEIEESTGKNIVEFLEAHPELTVYFAPGPRLTVINPQLVERLYRLSPILHLNETEALSASGKSTVQEAASFLYEKTNNTVIVTLGEKGCFFFDGKESETVPPVPAIQVDTIGAGDSHIGSVIACLKKGDPLKTAIQKANRVSSSVVASSGALLSDTAFDKLGLL
;
A
#
# COMPACT_ATOMS: atom_id res chain seq x y z
N MET A 1 -2.96 -8.48 21.65
CA MET A 1 -3.10 -8.56 20.19
C MET A 1 -1.70 -8.60 19.60
N LYS A 2 -1.39 -9.56 18.71
CA LYS A 2 -0.13 -9.59 17.98
C LYS A 2 -0.08 -8.49 16.93
N LYS A 3 1.13 -8.06 16.58
CA LYS A 3 1.39 -6.97 15.62
C LYS A 3 1.17 -7.41 14.18
N VAL A 4 0.87 -6.45 13.32
CA VAL A 4 0.94 -6.60 11.87
C VAL A 4 2.35 -6.24 11.40
N LEU A 5 3.03 -7.12 10.68
CA LEU A 5 4.27 -6.79 9.99
C LEU A 5 3.94 -6.11 8.66
N VAL A 6 4.39 -4.90 8.46
CA VAL A 6 4.18 -4.15 7.22
C VAL A 6 5.51 -4.06 6.50
N ILE A 7 5.68 -4.92 5.47
CA ILE A 7 6.89 -4.96 4.65
C ILE A 7 6.70 -4.09 3.41
N GLY A 8 7.61 -3.17 3.19
CA GLY A 8 7.63 -2.37 1.96
C GLY A 8 8.28 -1.00 2.15
N SER A 9 8.13 -0.18 1.12
CA SER A 9 8.84 1.10 1.02
C SER A 9 8.22 2.22 1.87
N THR A 10 9.11 3.07 2.37
CA THR A 10 8.83 4.43 2.83
C THR A 10 9.57 5.39 1.92
N VAL A 11 8.84 6.14 1.13
CA VAL A 11 9.33 6.97 0.03
C VAL A 11 9.15 8.44 0.36
N VAL A 12 9.97 9.29 -0.24
CA VAL A 12 9.70 10.73 -0.28
C VAL A 12 8.90 11.05 -1.54
N ASP A 13 7.69 11.57 -1.36
CA ASP A 13 6.93 12.18 -2.44
C ASP A 13 7.33 13.65 -2.57
N VAL A 14 7.94 13.99 -3.69
CA VAL A 14 8.29 15.39 -4.05
C VAL A 14 7.16 15.92 -4.94
N VAL A 15 6.21 16.62 -4.34
CA VAL A 15 5.08 17.19 -5.07
C VAL A 15 5.51 18.52 -5.69
N VAL A 16 5.43 18.60 -7.01
CA VAL A 16 5.83 19.77 -7.82
C VAL A 16 4.60 20.32 -8.52
N ASN A 17 4.11 21.47 -8.08
CA ASN A 17 3.01 22.16 -8.72
C ASN A 17 3.54 23.01 -9.89
N LEU A 18 3.19 22.66 -11.10
CA LEU A 18 3.56 23.38 -12.32
C LEU A 18 2.70 24.65 -12.48
N VAL A 19 3.22 25.60 -13.24
CA VAL A 19 2.45 26.82 -13.59
C VAL A 19 1.47 26.51 -14.72
N ASP A 20 1.81 25.57 -15.58
CA ASP A 20 1.03 25.22 -16.77
C ASP A 20 1.04 23.69 -16.98
N HIS A 21 1.94 23.14 -17.74
CA HIS A 21 2.00 21.75 -18.16
C HIS A 21 3.37 21.12 -17.89
N LEU A 22 3.45 19.79 -17.98
CA LEU A 22 4.71 19.07 -17.94
C LEU A 22 5.55 19.40 -19.18
N PRO A 23 6.84 19.82 -19.04
CA PRO A 23 7.65 20.27 -20.16
C PRO A 23 7.89 19.14 -21.18
N LYS A 24 7.80 19.49 -22.46
CA LYS A 24 8.26 18.64 -23.56
C LYS A 24 9.77 18.80 -23.73
N THR A 25 10.36 17.87 -24.49
CA THR A 25 11.80 17.97 -24.80
C THR A 25 12.16 19.32 -25.38
N GLY A 26 13.09 20.02 -24.72
CA GLY A 26 13.57 21.34 -25.15
C GLY A 26 12.78 22.53 -24.59
N GLU A 27 11.74 22.29 -23.81
CA GLU A 27 11.01 23.35 -23.11
C GLU A 27 11.62 23.64 -21.72
N ASP A 28 11.50 24.89 -21.28
CA ASP A 28 11.82 25.35 -19.93
C ASP A 28 10.53 25.91 -19.31
N VAL A 29 10.13 25.36 -18.16
CA VAL A 29 8.91 25.74 -17.47
C VAL A 29 9.18 26.10 -16.02
N HIS A 30 8.35 26.96 -15.45
CA HIS A 30 8.44 27.33 -14.04
C HIS A 30 7.54 26.48 -13.18
N ILE A 31 8.00 26.17 -11.97
CA ILE A 31 7.17 25.57 -10.93
C ILE A 31 6.55 26.67 -10.07
N ARG A 32 5.31 26.47 -9.62
CA ARG A 32 4.61 27.36 -8.69
C ARG A 32 5.06 27.14 -7.25
N SER A 33 5.19 25.88 -6.87
CA SER A 33 5.64 25.45 -5.55
C SER A 33 6.12 24.02 -5.57
N GLN A 34 6.89 23.65 -4.57
CA GLN A 34 7.21 22.25 -4.29
C GLN A 34 7.22 21.99 -2.78
N HIS A 35 6.91 20.77 -2.40
CA HIS A 35 7.05 20.28 -1.03
C HIS A 35 7.38 18.80 -1.01
N MET A 36 7.94 18.33 0.09
CA MET A 36 8.19 16.91 0.33
C MET A 36 7.25 16.37 1.40
N SER A 37 6.80 15.14 1.23
CA SER A 37 6.03 14.40 2.23
C SER A 37 6.45 12.95 2.26
N LEU A 38 6.16 12.27 3.38
CA LEU A 38 6.28 10.81 3.42
C LEU A 38 5.18 10.18 2.58
N GLY A 39 5.56 9.15 1.84
CA GLY A 39 4.70 8.27 1.06
C GLY A 39 5.24 6.85 1.04
N GLY A 40 4.79 6.08 0.06
CA GLY A 40 5.10 4.66 -0.09
C GLY A 40 4.02 3.77 0.52
N CYS A 41 3.72 2.66 -0.18
CA CYS A 41 2.58 1.81 0.17
C CYS A 41 2.65 1.29 1.61
N ALA A 42 3.82 0.85 2.07
CA ALA A 42 3.96 0.32 3.42
C ALA A 42 3.75 1.40 4.49
N TYR A 43 4.30 2.59 4.28
CA TYR A 43 4.07 3.70 5.21
C TYR A 43 2.59 4.10 5.26
N ASN A 44 1.94 4.27 4.11
CA ASN A 44 0.52 4.63 4.03
C ASN A 44 -0.39 3.58 4.70
N VAL A 45 -0.12 2.29 4.46
CA VAL A 45 -0.84 1.18 5.11
C VAL A 45 -0.62 1.21 6.62
N SER A 46 0.63 1.41 7.08
CA SER A 46 0.95 1.44 8.51
C SER A 46 0.28 2.60 9.23
N ASP A 47 0.15 3.76 8.59
CA ASP A 47 -0.57 4.91 9.13
C ASP A 47 -2.06 4.61 9.31
N SER A 48 -2.68 3.97 8.32
CA SER A 48 -4.08 3.53 8.46
C SER A 48 -4.27 2.51 9.58
N ILE A 49 -3.34 1.55 9.74
CA ILE A 49 -3.38 0.59 10.85
C ILE A 49 -3.24 1.31 12.20
N ARG A 50 -2.35 2.30 12.29
CA ARG A 50 -2.13 3.15 13.47
C ARG A 50 -3.40 3.86 13.91
N HIS A 51 -4.15 4.44 12.99
CA HIS A 51 -5.41 5.12 13.28
C HIS A 51 -6.42 4.22 13.99
N PHE A 52 -6.48 2.93 13.65
CA PHE A 52 -7.31 1.96 14.37
C PHE A 52 -6.70 1.45 15.67
N GLN A 53 -5.57 1.99 16.12
CA GLN A 53 -4.86 1.58 17.33
C GLN A 53 -4.43 0.11 17.33
N VAL A 54 -4.18 -0.45 16.16
CA VAL A 54 -3.65 -1.81 16.00
C VAL A 54 -2.12 -1.74 16.00
N PRO A 55 -1.43 -2.56 16.82
CA PRO A 55 0.02 -2.55 16.85
C PRO A 55 0.61 -3.12 15.55
N TYR A 56 1.67 -2.50 15.07
CA TYR A 56 2.36 -2.90 13.84
C TYR A 56 3.88 -2.76 13.96
N ILE A 57 4.60 -3.33 13.02
CA ILE A 57 6.03 -3.13 12.76
C ILE A 57 6.15 -2.66 11.32
N LEU A 58 6.66 -1.44 11.11
CA LEU A 58 7.03 -0.96 9.77
C LEU A 58 8.43 -1.53 9.45
N PHE A 59 8.47 -2.55 8.60
CA PHE A 59 9.68 -3.18 8.12
C PHE A 59 10.06 -2.59 6.76
N SER A 60 10.69 -1.42 6.82
CA SER A 60 11.01 -0.59 5.65
C SER A 60 12.46 -0.14 5.72
N PRO A 61 13.29 -0.46 4.74
CA PRO A 61 14.64 0.07 4.68
C PRO A 61 14.63 1.60 4.52
N VAL A 62 15.49 2.30 5.24
CA VAL A 62 15.68 3.74 5.09
C VAL A 62 17.14 4.01 4.76
N GLY A 63 17.40 4.36 3.51
CA GLY A 63 18.74 4.56 2.96
C GLY A 63 19.39 5.88 3.41
N THR A 64 20.51 6.20 2.80
CA THR A 64 21.29 7.44 3.00
C THR A 64 20.78 8.58 2.09
N GLY A 65 21.52 9.67 2.02
CA GLY A 65 21.25 10.82 1.16
C GLY A 65 20.18 11.76 1.70
N VAL A 66 19.81 12.75 0.89
CA VAL A 66 18.84 13.80 1.27
C VAL A 66 17.50 13.21 1.61
N TYR A 67 17.00 12.30 0.79
CA TYR A 67 15.69 11.65 0.99
C TYR A 67 15.70 10.70 2.18
N GLY A 68 16.76 9.90 2.36
CA GLY A 68 16.90 9.03 3.53
C GLY A 68 16.94 9.81 4.85
N ASN A 69 17.61 10.97 4.87
CA ASN A 69 17.64 11.85 6.04
C ASN A 69 16.24 12.40 6.34
N PHE A 70 15.54 12.87 5.31
CA PHE A 70 14.16 13.34 5.45
C PHE A 70 13.23 12.25 6.01
N VAL A 71 13.29 11.04 5.44
CA VAL A 71 12.46 9.90 5.91
C VAL A 71 12.75 9.61 7.39
N ARG A 72 14.03 9.51 7.79
CA ARG A 72 14.38 9.24 9.19
C ARG A 72 13.88 10.31 10.15
N GLU A 73 14.03 11.58 9.80
CA GLU A 73 13.56 12.69 10.61
C GLU A 73 12.05 12.66 10.77
N GLU A 74 11.32 12.49 9.68
CA GLU A 74 9.86 12.43 9.69
C GLU A 74 9.31 11.22 10.45
N LEU A 75 9.93 10.05 10.33
CA LEU A 75 9.58 8.87 11.10
C LEU A 75 9.87 9.08 12.60
N HIS A 76 11.03 9.69 12.92
CA HIS A 76 11.41 9.99 14.30
C HIS A 76 10.42 10.94 14.98
N ILE A 77 9.99 12.01 14.31
CA ILE A 77 8.98 12.96 14.81
C ILE A 77 7.67 12.24 15.13
N ARG A 78 7.32 11.21 14.39
CA ARG A 78 6.09 10.40 14.58
C ARG A 78 6.27 9.24 15.57
N GLY A 79 7.46 9.06 16.13
CA GLY A 79 7.75 7.93 17.02
C GLY A 79 7.78 6.57 16.32
N ILE A 80 7.98 6.56 15.00
CA ILE A 80 8.04 5.35 14.19
C ILE A 80 9.51 4.99 13.95
N SER A 81 9.85 3.71 14.06
CA SER A 81 11.17 3.19 13.73
C SER A 81 11.07 1.92 12.90
N SER A 82 11.95 1.77 11.92
CA SER A 82 12.18 0.49 11.27
C SER A 82 13.28 -0.27 12.03
N PRO A 83 13.16 -1.58 12.20
CA PRO A 83 14.23 -2.39 12.81
C PRO A 83 15.42 -2.60 11.87
N ILE A 84 15.29 -2.26 10.59
CA ILE A 84 16.33 -2.46 9.57
C ILE A 84 17.46 -1.43 9.78
N PRO A 85 18.74 -1.85 9.81
CA PRO A 85 19.85 -0.92 9.86
C PRO A 85 19.92 -0.10 8.56
N THR A 86 20.43 1.13 8.66
CA THR A 86 20.57 2.01 7.49
C THR A 86 21.51 1.38 6.45
N PRO A 87 21.01 1.02 5.25
CA PRO A 87 21.89 0.53 4.18
C PRO A 87 22.77 1.63 3.60
N GLU A 88 23.92 1.25 3.04
CA GLU A 88 24.87 2.19 2.40
C GLU A 88 24.41 2.73 1.03
N ARG A 89 23.13 2.56 0.70
CA ARG A 89 22.52 3.05 -0.53
C ARG A 89 21.59 4.22 -0.25
N GLU A 90 21.51 5.17 -1.17
CA GLU A 90 20.60 6.32 -1.06
C GLU A 90 19.14 5.86 -1.14
N ASN A 91 18.27 6.57 -0.42
CA ASN A 91 16.83 6.48 -0.58
C ASN A 91 16.42 7.11 -1.92
N GLY A 92 15.42 6.51 -2.54
CA GLY A 92 14.79 7.10 -3.72
C GLY A 92 13.71 8.11 -3.37
N CYS A 93 13.00 8.55 -4.41
CA CYS A 93 11.87 9.46 -4.29
C CYS A 93 10.89 9.25 -5.44
N CYS A 94 9.68 9.75 -5.27
CA CYS A 94 8.68 9.87 -6.31
C CYS A 94 8.42 11.36 -6.57
N TYR A 95 8.70 11.84 -7.77
CA TYR A 95 8.29 13.16 -8.23
C TYR A 95 6.85 13.08 -8.71
N CYS A 96 5.96 13.84 -8.08
CA CYS A 96 4.57 13.99 -8.47
C CYS A 96 4.40 15.40 -9.09
N PHE A 97 4.33 15.47 -10.40
CA PHE A 97 4.07 16.70 -11.12
C PHE A 97 2.58 16.92 -11.22
N VAL A 98 2.11 18.06 -10.74
CA VAL A 98 0.70 18.46 -10.75
C VAL A 98 0.54 19.65 -11.70
N GLU A 99 -0.23 19.46 -12.77
CA GLU A 99 -0.53 20.48 -13.75
C GLU A 99 -1.66 21.42 -13.26
N ASP A 100 -1.83 22.56 -13.88
CA ASP A 100 -2.92 23.53 -13.56
C ASP A 100 -4.32 22.90 -13.73
N THR A 101 -4.44 21.90 -14.60
CA THR A 101 -5.66 21.12 -14.80
C THR A 101 -5.99 20.17 -13.64
N GLY A 102 -5.03 19.96 -12.74
CA GLY A 102 -5.08 18.94 -11.70
C GLY A 102 -4.60 17.54 -12.14
N GLU A 103 -4.24 17.38 -13.42
CA GLU A 103 -3.64 16.14 -13.93
C GLU A 103 -2.27 15.91 -13.29
N ARG A 104 -1.91 14.62 -13.13
CA ARG A 104 -0.68 14.22 -12.44
C ARG A 104 0.16 13.27 -13.26
N SER A 105 1.47 13.50 -13.19
CA SER A 105 2.47 12.60 -13.76
C SER A 105 3.50 12.23 -12.70
N PHE A 106 3.96 10.98 -12.72
CA PHE A 106 4.88 10.46 -11.72
C PHE A 106 6.18 10.00 -12.38
N ILE A 107 7.30 10.35 -11.75
CA ILE A 107 8.63 9.85 -12.10
C ILE A 107 9.27 9.35 -10.81
N SER A 108 9.53 8.04 -10.73
CA SER A 108 10.08 7.42 -9.53
C SER A 108 11.52 6.97 -9.74
N TYR A 109 12.34 7.21 -8.74
CA TYR A 109 13.66 6.62 -8.57
C TYR A 109 13.62 5.67 -7.37
N HIS A 110 13.81 4.37 -7.62
CA HIS A 110 13.84 3.34 -6.59
C HIS A 110 15.23 3.26 -5.97
N GLY A 111 15.31 3.53 -4.69
CA GLY A 111 16.54 3.50 -3.90
C GLY A 111 16.63 2.29 -2.97
N ALA A 112 17.20 2.53 -1.80
CA ALA A 112 17.36 1.50 -0.76
C ALA A 112 16.04 0.96 -0.22
N GLU A 113 15.00 1.79 -0.19
CA GLU A 113 13.69 1.49 0.40
C GLU A 113 12.93 0.35 -0.30
N TYR A 114 13.32 0.01 -1.51
CA TYR A 114 12.72 -1.09 -2.28
C TYR A 114 13.52 -2.40 -2.19
N LEU A 115 14.67 -2.41 -1.54
CA LEU A 115 15.55 -3.57 -1.48
C LEU A 115 15.53 -4.21 -0.09
N PHE A 116 15.39 -5.52 -0.05
CA PHE A 116 15.27 -6.30 1.18
C PHE A 116 16.35 -7.38 1.24
N GLU A 117 17.38 -7.18 2.05
CA GLU A 117 18.44 -8.16 2.25
C GLU A 117 17.95 -9.31 3.13
N LYS A 118 18.39 -10.54 2.81
CA LYS A 118 17.93 -11.75 3.48
C LYS A 118 18.20 -11.74 4.98
N GLU A 119 19.31 -11.18 5.37
CA GLU A 119 19.77 -11.13 6.77
C GLU A 119 18.85 -10.27 7.65
N TRP A 120 18.18 -9.27 7.07
CA TRP A 120 17.32 -8.37 7.84
C TRP A 120 16.08 -9.08 8.39
N PHE A 121 15.60 -10.13 7.75
CA PHE A 121 14.42 -10.86 8.21
C PHE A 121 14.65 -11.54 9.58
N SER A 122 15.91 -11.76 9.99
CA SER A 122 16.25 -12.24 11.34
C SER A 122 15.96 -11.22 12.45
N LEU A 123 15.73 -9.95 12.10
CA LEU A 123 15.38 -8.87 13.04
C LEU A 123 13.89 -8.85 13.39
N ILE A 124 13.08 -9.67 12.71
CA ILE A 124 11.63 -9.71 12.93
C ILE A 124 11.34 -10.56 14.18
N PRO A 125 10.65 -9.99 15.18
CA PRO A 125 10.22 -10.73 16.36
C PRO A 125 9.00 -11.59 16.02
N LEU A 126 9.22 -12.80 15.51
CA LEU A 126 8.19 -13.70 14.99
C LEU A 126 7.08 -14.02 16.01
N GLU A 127 7.44 -14.11 17.29
CA GLU A 127 6.49 -14.36 18.37
C GLU A 127 5.50 -13.21 18.60
N GLU A 128 5.85 -12.01 18.15
CA GLU A 128 5.01 -10.82 18.30
C GLU A 128 4.07 -10.58 17.13
N ILE A 129 4.25 -11.28 16.00
CA ILE A 129 3.46 -11.08 14.79
C ILE A 129 2.57 -12.29 14.49
N ASP A 130 1.50 -12.10 13.70
CA ASP A 130 0.63 -13.15 13.16
C ASP A 130 0.11 -12.84 11.75
N SER A 131 0.45 -11.68 11.23
CA SER A 131 0.00 -11.24 9.91
C SER A 131 1.05 -10.33 9.27
N VAL A 132 1.09 -10.35 7.93
CA VAL A 132 2.05 -9.60 7.11
C VAL A 132 1.31 -8.92 5.97
N TYR A 133 1.61 -7.64 5.75
CA TYR A 133 1.26 -6.92 4.53
C TYR A 133 2.47 -6.84 3.62
N ILE A 134 2.26 -7.07 2.32
CA ILE A 134 3.23 -6.88 1.24
C ILE A 134 2.58 -6.19 0.03
N CYS A 135 3.38 -5.45 -0.71
CA CYS A 135 3.00 -4.77 -1.94
C CYS A 135 3.77 -5.35 -3.14
N GLY A 136 3.31 -5.06 -4.35
CA GLY A 136 3.92 -5.60 -5.57
C GLY A 136 5.23 -4.94 -5.96
N LEU A 137 5.45 -3.69 -5.56
CA LEU A 137 6.65 -2.92 -5.92
C LEU A 137 7.93 -3.58 -5.43
N GLU A 138 7.95 -4.01 -4.18
CA GLU A 138 9.11 -4.65 -3.56
C GLU A 138 9.33 -6.08 -4.08
N ILE A 139 8.24 -6.76 -4.46
CA ILE A 139 8.32 -8.13 -5.03
C ILE A 139 8.90 -8.12 -6.45
N GLU A 140 8.66 -7.05 -7.21
CA GLU A 140 9.23 -6.87 -8.55
C GLU A 140 10.75 -6.67 -8.52
N GLU A 141 11.26 -6.07 -7.48
CA GLU A 141 12.68 -5.77 -7.34
C GLU A 141 13.57 -7.03 -7.25
N SER A 142 14.85 -6.86 -7.52
CA SER A 142 15.83 -7.95 -7.56
C SER A 142 15.91 -8.76 -6.25
N THR A 143 15.57 -8.15 -5.13
CA THR A 143 15.53 -8.75 -3.79
C THR A 143 14.14 -9.25 -3.38
N GLY A 144 13.10 -9.05 -4.19
CA GLY A 144 11.73 -9.47 -3.89
C GLY A 144 11.60 -10.96 -3.54
N LYS A 145 12.46 -11.80 -4.12
CA LYS A 145 12.54 -13.23 -3.77
C LYS A 145 12.82 -13.46 -2.28
N ASN A 146 13.55 -12.58 -1.61
CA ASN A 146 13.89 -12.71 -0.19
C ASN A 146 12.64 -12.55 0.69
N ILE A 147 11.72 -11.65 0.29
CA ILE A 147 10.42 -11.49 0.96
C ILE A 147 9.60 -12.78 0.80
N VAL A 148 9.55 -13.33 -0.42
CA VAL A 148 8.80 -14.58 -0.70
C VAL A 148 9.38 -15.76 0.08
N GLU A 149 10.71 -15.91 0.13
CA GLU A 149 11.39 -16.95 0.91
C GLU A 149 11.09 -16.83 2.41
N PHE A 150 11.07 -15.62 2.94
CA PHE A 150 10.68 -15.38 4.33
C PHE A 150 9.23 -15.83 4.60
N LEU A 151 8.31 -15.48 3.74
CA LEU A 151 6.90 -15.86 3.89
C LEU A 151 6.69 -17.38 3.77
N GLU A 152 7.41 -18.05 2.87
CA GLU A 152 7.36 -19.51 2.73
C GLU A 152 7.91 -20.23 3.96
N ALA A 153 8.88 -19.63 4.65
CA ALA A 153 9.42 -20.18 5.91
C ALA A 153 8.46 -20.00 7.09
N HIS A 154 7.43 -19.13 6.96
CA HIS A 154 6.47 -18.78 8.01
C HIS A 154 5.01 -18.91 7.54
N PRO A 155 4.56 -20.13 7.17
CA PRO A 155 3.21 -20.36 6.65
C PRO A 155 2.10 -20.12 7.68
N GLU A 156 2.45 -19.94 8.96
CA GLU A 156 1.51 -19.57 10.03
C GLU A 156 1.05 -18.13 9.97
N LEU A 157 1.72 -17.26 9.19
CA LEU A 157 1.39 -15.86 9.06
C LEU A 157 0.26 -15.65 8.05
N THR A 158 -0.74 -14.87 8.41
CA THR A 158 -1.75 -14.40 7.45
C THR A 158 -1.14 -13.36 6.54
N VAL A 159 -1.11 -13.63 5.24
CA VAL A 159 -0.52 -12.72 4.24
C VAL A 159 -1.62 -11.86 3.60
N TYR A 160 -1.45 -10.54 3.63
CA TYR A 160 -2.23 -9.57 2.86
C TYR A 160 -1.36 -9.08 1.70
N PHE A 161 -1.81 -9.32 0.48
CA PHE A 161 -1.06 -8.96 -0.71
C PHE A 161 -1.83 -7.96 -1.57
N ALA A 162 -1.28 -6.74 -1.68
CA ALA A 162 -1.79 -5.69 -2.56
C ALA A 162 -0.78 -5.47 -3.70
N PRO A 163 -0.83 -6.26 -4.78
CA PRO A 163 0.16 -6.20 -5.85
C PRO A 163 0.20 -4.88 -6.60
N GLY A 164 -0.89 -4.13 -6.58
CA GLY A 164 -1.05 -2.92 -7.37
C GLY A 164 -0.94 -3.22 -8.88
N PRO A 165 -0.57 -2.23 -9.69
CA PRO A 165 -0.43 -2.41 -11.13
C PRO A 165 0.77 -3.29 -11.53
N ARG A 166 1.55 -3.76 -10.55
CA ARG A 166 2.80 -4.51 -10.78
C ARG A 166 2.60 -6.01 -11.02
N LEU A 167 1.41 -6.55 -10.69
CA LEU A 167 1.16 -8.01 -10.75
C LEU A 167 1.50 -8.64 -12.12
N THR A 168 1.30 -7.90 -13.21
CA THR A 168 1.59 -8.39 -14.56
C THR A 168 3.07 -8.29 -14.97
N VAL A 169 3.90 -7.57 -14.22
CA VAL A 169 5.32 -7.38 -14.48
C VAL A 169 6.24 -8.08 -13.48
N ILE A 170 5.70 -8.45 -12.31
CA ILE A 170 6.40 -9.32 -11.36
C ILE A 170 6.72 -10.65 -12.03
N ASN A 171 7.90 -11.22 -11.72
CA ASN A 171 8.26 -12.55 -12.19
C ASN A 171 7.12 -13.55 -11.90
N PRO A 172 6.53 -14.21 -12.93
CA PRO A 172 5.40 -15.12 -12.74
C PRO A 172 5.68 -16.27 -11.75
N GLN A 173 6.92 -16.72 -11.62
CA GLN A 173 7.30 -17.75 -10.65
C GLN A 173 7.16 -17.24 -9.20
N LEU A 174 7.47 -15.96 -8.94
CA LEU A 174 7.26 -15.36 -7.62
C LEU A 174 5.78 -15.19 -7.32
N VAL A 175 4.98 -14.79 -8.31
CA VAL A 175 3.52 -14.66 -8.16
C VAL A 175 2.90 -16.01 -7.81
N GLU A 176 3.27 -17.08 -8.52
CA GLU A 176 2.76 -18.43 -8.23
C GLU A 176 3.19 -18.94 -6.84
N ARG A 177 4.38 -18.60 -6.39
CA ARG A 177 4.84 -18.91 -5.02
C ARG A 177 4.02 -18.16 -3.99
N LEU A 178 3.76 -16.85 -4.20
CA LEU A 178 2.90 -16.06 -3.31
C LEU A 178 1.46 -16.59 -3.27
N TYR A 179 0.88 -16.97 -4.40
CA TYR A 179 -0.47 -17.53 -4.44
C TYR A 179 -0.61 -18.82 -3.61
N ARG A 180 0.44 -19.67 -3.57
CA ARG A 180 0.47 -20.89 -2.75
C ARG A 180 0.46 -20.60 -1.24
N LEU A 181 0.82 -19.39 -0.83
CA LEU A 181 0.72 -18.95 0.58
C LEU A 181 -0.69 -18.54 0.97
N SER A 182 -1.66 -18.71 0.08
CA SER A 182 -3.07 -18.36 0.30
C SER A 182 -3.25 -16.91 0.81
N PRO A 183 -2.71 -15.90 0.13
CA PRO A 183 -2.85 -14.52 0.57
C PRO A 183 -4.28 -14.01 0.41
N ILE A 184 -4.70 -13.13 1.30
CA ILE A 184 -5.83 -12.24 1.06
C ILE A 184 -5.39 -11.23 0.03
N LEU A 185 -6.05 -11.22 -1.13
CA LEU A 185 -5.73 -10.30 -2.22
C LEU A 185 -6.52 -9.00 -2.11
N HIS A 186 -5.86 -7.88 -2.37
CA HIS A 186 -6.49 -6.59 -2.48
C HIS A 186 -6.04 -5.89 -3.77
N LEU A 187 -6.99 -5.63 -4.66
CA LEU A 187 -6.75 -5.05 -5.98
C LEU A 187 -7.81 -3.98 -6.30
N ASN A 188 -7.53 -3.15 -7.28
CA ASN A 188 -8.60 -2.37 -7.92
C ASN A 188 -9.20 -3.13 -9.11
N GLU A 189 -10.30 -2.60 -9.68
CA GLU A 189 -11.02 -3.21 -10.81
C GLU A 189 -10.09 -3.51 -11.99
N THR A 190 -9.30 -2.53 -12.40
CA THR A 190 -8.37 -2.66 -13.54
C THR A 190 -7.29 -3.72 -13.28
N GLU A 191 -6.73 -3.75 -12.08
CA GLU A 191 -5.73 -4.73 -11.66
C GLU A 191 -6.30 -6.14 -11.64
N ALA A 192 -7.50 -6.32 -11.08
CA ALA A 192 -8.15 -7.63 -11.02
C ALA A 192 -8.49 -8.18 -12.42
N LEU A 193 -9.03 -7.35 -13.30
CA LEU A 193 -9.32 -7.73 -14.68
C LEU A 193 -8.05 -8.06 -15.46
N SER A 194 -7.00 -7.25 -15.32
CA SER A 194 -5.70 -7.47 -15.97
C SER A 194 -5.03 -8.76 -15.48
N ALA A 195 -5.02 -9.00 -14.17
CA ALA A 195 -4.39 -10.17 -13.57
C ALA A 195 -5.09 -11.48 -13.93
N SER A 196 -6.41 -11.45 -14.12
CA SER A 196 -7.21 -12.64 -14.40
C SER A 196 -7.46 -12.88 -15.90
N GLY A 197 -7.35 -11.84 -16.72
CA GLY A 197 -7.77 -11.86 -18.12
C GLY A 197 -9.28 -12.03 -18.31
N LYS A 198 -10.08 -11.73 -17.26
CA LYS A 198 -11.53 -11.84 -17.28
C LYS A 198 -12.19 -10.50 -17.64
N SER A 199 -13.48 -10.58 -17.98
CA SER A 199 -14.24 -9.42 -18.45
C SER A 199 -15.09 -8.77 -17.35
N THR A 200 -15.33 -9.46 -16.24
CA THR A 200 -16.12 -8.97 -15.11
C THR A 200 -15.36 -9.12 -13.79
N VAL A 201 -15.66 -8.26 -12.83
CA VAL A 201 -15.06 -8.32 -11.48
C VAL A 201 -15.37 -9.63 -10.78
N GLN A 202 -16.60 -10.15 -10.94
CA GLN A 202 -17.03 -11.40 -10.35
C GLN A 202 -16.22 -12.59 -10.87
N GLU A 203 -16.04 -12.66 -12.19
CA GLU A 203 -15.21 -13.71 -12.81
C GLU A 203 -13.73 -13.56 -12.42
N ALA A 204 -13.23 -12.32 -12.36
CA ALA A 204 -11.85 -12.03 -11.95
C ALA A 204 -11.61 -12.47 -10.50
N ALA A 205 -12.49 -12.09 -9.59
CA ALA A 205 -12.37 -12.46 -8.18
C ALA A 205 -12.48 -13.99 -7.98
N SER A 206 -13.37 -14.65 -8.70
CA SER A 206 -13.51 -16.12 -8.66
C SER A 206 -12.24 -16.81 -9.15
N PHE A 207 -11.68 -16.36 -10.28
CA PHE A 207 -10.42 -16.87 -10.82
C PHE A 207 -9.23 -16.68 -9.86
N LEU A 208 -9.12 -15.50 -9.25
CA LEU A 208 -8.06 -15.19 -8.30
C LEU A 208 -8.23 -15.99 -6.99
N TYR A 209 -9.47 -16.20 -6.55
CA TYR A 209 -9.77 -17.08 -5.42
C TYR A 209 -9.34 -18.54 -5.71
N GLU A 210 -9.60 -19.07 -6.90
CA GLU A 210 -9.12 -20.41 -7.29
C GLU A 210 -7.60 -20.54 -7.23
N LYS A 211 -6.87 -19.43 -7.44
CA LYS A 211 -5.40 -19.38 -7.36
C LYS A 211 -4.88 -19.32 -5.92
N THR A 212 -5.56 -18.57 -5.05
CA THR A 212 -5.07 -18.30 -3.68
C THR A 212 -5.80 -19.13 -2.62
N ASN A 213 -6.96 -19.64 -2.93
CA ASN A 213 -7.89 -20.28 -1.99
C ASN A 213 -8.18 -19.41 -0.75
N ASN A 214 -8.23 -18.10 -0.96
CA ASN A 214 -8.48 -17.11 0.10
C ASN A 214 -9.20 -15.87 -0.47
N THR A 215 -9.68 -15.02 0.42
CA THR A 215 -10.47 -13.83 0.12
C THR A 215 -9.82 -12.93 -0.92
N VAL A 216 -10.61 -12.49 -1.88
CA VAL A 216 -10.27 -11.49 -2.89
C VAL A 216 -11.14 -10.26 -2.68
N ILE A 217 -10.50 -9.12 -2.50
CA ILE A 217 -11.12 -7.81 -2.28
C ILE A 217 -10.78 -6.93 -3.48
N VAL A 218 -11.81 -6.39 -4.14
CA VAL A 218 -11.65 -5.56 -5.35
C VAL A 218 -12.31 -4.21 -5.14
N THR A 219 -11.52 -3.15 -5.04
CA THR A 219 -12.04 -1.77 -4.97
C THR A 219 -12.54 -1.31 -6.33
N LEU A 220 -13.71 -0.67 -6.37
CA LEU A 220 -14.43 -0.27 -7.58
C LEU A 220 -14.60 1.25 -7.69
N GLY A 221 -13.77 2.02 -6.98
CA GLY A 221 -13.87 3.47 -6.91
C GLY A 221 -15.23 3.92 -6.38
N GLU A 222 -15.91 4.77 -7.13
CA GLU A 222 -17.23 5.30 -6.77
C GLU A 222 -18.36 4.25 -6.68
N LYS A 223 -18.10 3.01 -7.13
CA LYS A 223 -19.06 1.89 -7.03
C LYS A 223 -18.89 1.08 -5.73
N GLY A 224 -17.91 1.39 -4.90
CA GLY A 224 -17.65 0.73 -3.63
C GLY A 224 -16.58 -0.35 -3.70
N CYS A 225 -16.79 -1.48 -3.05
CA CYS A 225 -15.82 -2.57 -2.98
C CYS A 225 -16.50 -3.93 -3.07
N PHE A 226 -16.06 -4.76 -4.01
CA PHE A 226 -16.50 -6.13 -4.17
C PHE A 226 -15.58 -7.07 -3.38
N PHE A 227 -16.13 -8.11 -2.78
CA PHE A 227 -15.34 -9.20 -2.22
C PHE A 227 -15.91 -10.57 -2.58
N PHE A 228 -15.04 -11.56 -2.57
CA PHE A 228 -15.37 -12.98 -2.67
C PHE A 228 -14.46 -13.77 -1.71
N ASP A 229 -15.06 -14.53 -0.78
CA ASP A 229 -14.33 -15.32 0.21
C ASP A 229 -14.49 -16.85 0.03
N GLY A 230 -15.04 -17.25 -1.14
CA GLY A 230 -15.32 -18.65 -1.47
C GLY A 230 -16.68 -19.14 -1.01
N LYS A 231 -17.38 -18.37 -0.19
CA LYS A 231 -18.75 -18.67 0.29
C LYS A 231 -19.71 -17.56 -0.07
N GLU A 232 -19.30 -16.35 0.17
CA GLU A 232 -20.08 -15.14 -0.06
C GLU A 232 -19.39 -14.23 -1.08
N SER A 233 -20.19 -13.58 -1.91
CA SER A 233 -19.74 -12.50 -2.78
C SER A 233 -20.72 -11.35 -2.68
N GLU A 234 -20.19 -10.14 -2.45
CA GLU A 234 -21.02 -8.97 -2.30
C GLU A 234 -20.27 -7.71 -2.75
N THR A 235 -21.00 -6.73 -3.25
CA THR A 235 -20.51 -5.36 -3.42
C THR A 235 -20.96 -4.53 -2.23
N VAL A 236 -20.00 -4.15 -1.40
CA VAL A 236 -20.21 -3.21 -0.29
C VAL A 236 -20.32 -1.80 -0.85
N PRO A 237 -21.42 -1.08 -0.57
CA PRO A 237 -21.65 0.24 -1.14
C PRO A 237 -20.52 1.24 -0.87
N PRO A 238 -20.30 2.22 -1.78
CA PRO A 238 -19.35 3.29 -1.58
C PRO A 238 -19.84 4.26 -0.50
N VAL A 239 -18.91 5.09 -0.02
CA VAL A 239 -19.23 6.31 0.70
C VAL A 239 -18.98 7.49 -0.24
N PRO A 240 -19.99 8.31 -0.56
CA PRO A 240 -19.82 9.43 -1.48
C PRO A 240 -18.76 10.43 -0.99
N ALA A 241 -17.91 10.87 -1.90
CA ALA A 241 -16.88 11.88 -1.65
C ALA A 241 -16.74 12.81 -2.85
N ILE A 242 -16.35 14.05 -2.59
CA ILE A 242 -15.87 14.96 -3.64
C ILE A 242 -14.39 14.60 -3.84
N GLN A 243 -14.05 14.14 -5.03
CA GLN A 243 -12.68 13.74 -5.34
C GLN A 243 -11.76 14.96 -5.42
N VAL A 244 -10.78 14.98 -4.54
CA VAL A 244 -9.67 15.95 -4.52
C VAL A 244 -8.37 15.25 -4.96
N ASP A 245 -8.10 14.07 -4.38
CA ASP A 245 -6.89 13.29 -4.62
C ASP A 245 -7.17 11.80 -4.46
N THR A 246 -6.62 10.96 -5.33
CA THR A 246 -6.80 9.50 -5.24
C THR A 246 -5.58 8.77 -4.69
N ILE A 247 -4.47 9.51 -4.44
CA ILE A 247 -3.24 8.93 -3.90
C ILE A 247 -3.52 8.35 -2.51
N GLY A 248 -3.02 7.15 -2.24
CA GLY A 248 -3.17 6.49 -0.94
C GLY A 248 -4.55 5.92 -0.64
N ALA A 249 -5.55 6.10 -1.52
CA ALA A 249 -6.90 5.55 -1.30
C ALA A 249 -6.89 4.02 -1.18
N GLY A 250 -6.13 3.34 -2.03
CA GLY A 250 -5.95 1.88 -1.99
C GLY A 250 -5.23 1.43 -0.72
N ASP A 251 -4.14 2.12 -0.37
CA ASP A 251 -3.34 1.83 0.84
C ASP A 251 -4.17 2.03 2.10
N SER A 252 -4.90 3.14 2.18
CA SER A 252 -5.78 3.42 3.32
C SER A 252 -6.93 2.41 3.44
N HIS A 253 -7.45 1.95 2.31
CA HIS A 253 -8.49 0.91 2.29
C HIS A 253 -7.94 -0.41 2.84
N ILE A 254 -6.86 -0.95 2.29
CA ILE A 254 -6.30 -2.22 2.77
C ILE A 254 -5.79 -2.13 4.20
N GLY A 255 -5.12 -1.04 4.60
CA GLY A 255 -4.69 -0.82 5.96
C GLY A 255 -5.85 -0.83 6.95
N SER A 256 -6.98 -0.20 6.60
CA SER A 256 -8.21 -0.22 7.38
C SER A 256 -8.83 -1.61 7.46
N VAL A 257 -8.88 -2.36 6.35
CA VAL A 257 -9.37 -3.76 6.32
C VAL A 257 -8.54 -4.62 7.26
N ILE A 258 -7.21 -4.56 7.15
CA ILE A 258 -6.28 -5.30 8.02
C ILE A 258 -6.58 -4.99 9.50
N ALA A 259 -6.64 -3.70 9.84
CA ALA A 259 -6.86 -3.27 11.22
C ALA A 259 -8.21 -3.74 11.78
N CYS A 260 -9.28 -3.64 10.99
CA CYS A 260 -10.62 -4.08 11.40
C CYS A 260 -10.68 -5.60 11.59
N LEU A 261 -10.12 -6.38 10.66
CA LEU A 261 -10.04 -7.84 10.80
C LEU A 261 -9.23 -8.24 12.03
N LYS A 262 -8.13 -7.56 12.31
CA LYS A 262 -7.32 -7.76 13.53
C LYS A 262 -8.10 -7.48 14.82
N LYS A 263 -9.04 -6.55 14.79
CA LYS A 263 -9.94 -6.24 15.92
C LYS A 263 -11.11 -7.22 16.02
N GLY A 264 -11.25 -8.15 15.05
CA GLY A 264 -12.31 -9.18 15.04
C GLY A 264 -13.58 -8.75 14.32
N ASP A 265 -13.56 -7.66 13.57
CA ASP A 265 -14.70 -7.27 12.73
C ASP A 265 -14.96 -8.32 11.64
N PRO A 266 -16.21 -8.64 11.30
CA PRO A 266 -16.53 -9.41 10.09
C PRO A 266 -16.04 -8.71 8.82
N LEU A 267 -15.68 -9.45 7.78
CA LEU A 267 -15.11 -8.92 6.54
C LEU A 267 -15.94 -7.77 5.94
N LYS A 268 -17.26 -7.96 5.83
CA LYS A 268 -18.16 -6.91 5.34
C LYS A 268 -18.07 -5.62 6.15
N THR A 269 -18.05 -5.73 7.48
CA THR A 269 -17.91 -4.58 8.38
C THR A 269 -16.54 -3.91 8.21
N ALA A 270 -15.47 -4.71 8.08
CA ALA A 270 -14.12 -4.21 7.81
C ALA A 270 -14.08 -3.38 6.51
N ILE A 271 -14.68 -3.89 5.44
CA ILE A 271 -14.77 -3.19 4.16
C ILE A 271 -15.64 -1.92 4.27
N GLN A 272 -16.76 -1.94 5.00
CA GLN A 272 -17.58 -0.74 5.23
C GLN A 272 -16.79 0.37 5.92
N LYS A 273 -16.01 0.03 6.95
CA LYS A 273 -15.14 0.99 7.64
C LYS A 273 -14.02 1.48 6.70
N ALA A 274 -13.40 0.59 5.94
CA ALA A 274 -12.36 0.91 4.96
C ALA A 274 -12.87 1.86 3.86
N ASN A 275 -14.08 1.63 3.33
CA ASN A 275 -14.73 2.55 2.37
C ASN A 275 -14.88 3.96 2.94
N ARG A 276 -15.19 4.11 4.25
CA ARG A 276 -15.29 5.43 4.90
C ARG A 276 -13.94 6.11 5.01
N VAL A 277 -12.89 5.37 5.36
CA VAL A 277 -11.52 5.92 5.46
C VAL A 277 -11.01 6.34 4.08
N SER A 278 -11.07 5.45 3.09
CA SER A 278 -10.59 5.74 1.74
C SER A 278 -11.37 6.88 1.07
N SER A 279 -12.68 6.96 1.29
CA SER A 279 -13.50 8.09 0.85
C SER A 279 -13.02 9.43 1.44
N SER A 280 -12.64 9.45 2.72
CA SER A 280 -12.10 10.65 3.37
C SER A 280 -10.70 11.00 2.88
N VAL A 281 -9.86 10.01 2.56
CA VAL A 281 -8.56 10.22 1.90
C VAL A 281 -8.79 10.86 0.54
N VAL A 282 -9.69 10.31 -0.28
CA VAL A 282 -10.03 10.85 -1.62
C VAL A 282 -10.54 12.29 -1.55
N ALA A 283 -11.21 12.68 -0.48
CA ALA A 283 -11.70 14.06 -0.26
C ALA A 283 -10.64 15.01 0.30
N SER A 284 -9.41 14.54 0.53
CA SER A 284 -8.29 15.30 1.08
C SER A 284 -7.16 15.41 0.08
N SER A 285 -6.22 16.33 0.29
CA SER A 285 -4.97 16.37 -0.47
C SER A 285 -3.93 15.48 0.20
N GLY A 286 -3.25 14.64 -0.58
CA GLY A 286 -2.23 13.70 -0.11
C GLY A 286 -2.78 12.33 0.29
N ALA A 287 -1.88 11.41 0.62
CA ALA A 287 -2.16 9.99 0.80
C ALA A 287 -2.72 9.60 2.18
N LEU A 288 -2.65 10.51 3.16
CA LEU A 288 -2.93 10.20 4.57
C LEU A 288 -4.04 11.08 5.14
N LEU A 289 -4.74 10.55 6.13
CA LEU A 289 -5.65 11.34 6.96
C LEU A 289 -4.90 11.91 8.17
N SER A 290 -5.28 13.12 8.60
CA SER A 290 -4.90 13.59 9.93
C SER A 290 -5.68 12.85 11.01
N ASP A 291 -5.13 12.79 12.24
CA ASP A 291 -5.80 12.16 13.39
C ASP A 291 -7.19 12.79 13.59
N THR A 292 -7.29 14.11 13.51
CA THR A 292 -8.58 14.83 13.66
C THR A 292 -9.59 14.45 12.57
N ALA A 293 -9.13 14.19 11.33
CA ALA A 293 -10.03 13.77 10.25
C ALA A 293 -10.51 12.34 10.47
N PHE A 294 -9.62 11.45 10.92
CA PHE A 294 -9.98 10.07 11.26
C PHE A 294 -10.95 10.00 12.45
N ASP A 295 -10.70 10.75 13.51
CA ASP A 295 -11.56 10.77 14.71
C ASP A 295 -13.01 11.16 14.38
N LYS A 296 -13.21 12.10 13.45
CA LYS A 296 -14.54 12.48 12.97
C LYS A 296 -15.32 11.33 12.30
N LEU A 297 -14.64 10.28 11.86
CA LEU A 297 -15.30 9.12 11.30
C LEU A 297 -15.96 8.23 12.36
N GLY A 298 -15.54 8.31 13.63
CA GLY A 298 -16.12 7.53 14.73
C GLY A 298 -16.02 6.03 14.48
N LEU A 299 -14.84 5.52 14.12
CA LEU A 299 -14.61 4.13 13.71
C LEU A 299 -13.94 3.25 14.78
N LEU A 300 -13.49 3.85 15.88
CA LEU A 300 -12.84 3.13 16.99
C LEU A 300 -13.82 2.40 17.89
#